data_9ff518d6af913337728a27cae37e0e70
#
_entry.id   9ff518d6af913337728a27cae37e0e70
#
_cell.length_a   1.000
_cell.length_b   1.000
_cell.length_c   1.000
_cell.angle_alpha   90.00
_cell.angle_beta   90.00
_cell.angle_gamma   90.00
#
_symmetry.space_group_name_H-M   'P 1'
#
loop_
_entity.id
_entity.type
_entity.pdbx_description
1 polymer ?
#
loop_
_entity_poly.entity_id
_entity_poly.type
_entity_poly.pdbx_seq_one_letter_code
_entity_poly.pdbx_strand_id
1 'polypeptide(L)'
;VRTWLERSGAVGKEIARSVSLKQKGMMRTAPDGKWMPVTADQRIITGSPAFIWIAEVAAAPGIFLSARDTYREGKGRMYIRALSLFPVADAGGPEINQGALTRYLAELVWVPSAAVNDYVRWEDAGPGAAKATMTWGGITASGVFTFDANGDMTGFRAHRYYDRKGGATLEEWIIRIEPGGYREFGGVRIPARFSVTWHLKNGDFTWYKMELSDIRYNE
;
A
#
# COMPACT_ATOMS: atom_id res chain seq x y z
N VAL A 1 12.94 5.21 12.71
CA VAL A 1 12.91 3.87 12.07
C VAL A 1 13.28 2.78 13.06
N ARG A 2 14.44 2.88 13.75
CA ARG A 2 14.89 1.85 14.69
C ARG A 2 13.82 1.53 15.76
N THR A 3 13.31 2.55 16.44
CA THR A 3 12.26 2.40 17.47
C THR A 3 11.01 1.71 16.92
N TRP A 4 10.59 2.06 15.70
CA TRP A 4 9.49 1.39 15.02
C TRP A 4 9.76 -0.10 14.81
N LEU A 5 10.95 -0.46 14.32
CA LEU A 5 11.34 -1.87 14.12
C LEU A 5 11.37 -2.65 15.43
N GLU A 6 11.90 -2.07 16.50
CA GLU A 6 11.91 -2.66 17.85
C GLU A 6 10.48 -2.91 18.34
N ARG A 7 9.60 -1.90 18.23
CA ARG A 7 8.20 -1.99 18.64
C ARG A 7 7.35 -2.95 17.81
N SER A 8 7.71 -3.13 16.55
CA SER A 8 7.05 -4.12 15.68
C SER A 8 7.39 -5.55 16.05
N GLY A 9 8.41 -5.78 16.90
CA GLY A 9 8.92 -7.10 17.22
C GLY A 9 9.68 -7.76 16.06
N ALA A 10 10.11 -7.00 15.05
CA ALA A 10 10.84 -7.51 13.89
C ALA A 10 12.35 -7.62 14.13
N VAL A 11 12.90 -6.88 15.11
CA VAL A 11 14.34 -6.90 15.42
C VAL A 11 14.77 -8.27 15.93
N GLY A 12 15.84 -8.82 15.35
CA GLY A 12 16.36 -10.14 15.68
C GLY A 12 15.60 -11.32 15.07
N LYS A 13 14.52 -11.08 14.33
CA LYS A 13 13.85 -12.10 13.54
C LYS A 13 14.43 -12.17 12.12
N GLU A 14 14.36 -13.36 11.51
CA GLU A 14 14.66 -13.48 10.08
C GLU A 14 13.76 -12.55 9.25
N ILE A 15 14.33 -12.03 8.17
CA ILE A 15 13.54 -11.25 7.20
C ILE A 15 12.49 -12.18 6.59
N ALA A 16 11.23 -11.85 6.80
CA ALA A 16 10.14 -12.59 6.19
C ALA A 16 10.27 -12.52 4.66
N ARG A 17 10.29 -13.68 4.00
CA ARG A 17 10.47 -13.79 2.54
C ARG A 17 9.18 -13.55 1.78
N SER A 18 8.05 -13.82 2.41
CA SER A 18 6.72 -13.57 1.87
C SER A 18 5.74 -13.24 2.98
N VAL A 19 4.70 -12.53 2.62
CA VAL A 19 3.53 -12.34 3.48
C VAL A 19 2.26 -12.50 2.65
N SER A 20 1.30 -13.24 3.18
CA SER A 20 -0.06 -13.36 2.67
C SER A 20 -1.00 -12.63 3.63
N LEU A 21 -1.90 -11.81 3.11
CA LEU A 21 -2.80 -11.01 3.94
C LEU A 21 -4.19 -10.89 3.32
N LYS A 22 -5.18 -10.73 4.17
CA LYS A 22 -6.57 -10.47 3.79
C LYS A 22 -6.98 -9.09 4.25
N GLN A 23 -7.75 -8.43 3.40
CA GLN A 23 -8.22 -7.07 3.61
C GLN A 23 -9.74 -7.02 3.47
N LYS A 24 -10.38 -6.19 4.27
CA LYS A 24 -11.76 -5.77 4.09
C LYS A 24 -11.83 -4.26 4.27
N GLY A 25 -12.75 -3.60 3.60
CA GLY A 25 -12.84 -2.15 3.71
C GLY A 25 -13.92 -1.58 2.83
N MET A 26 -13.75 -0.31 2.57
CA MET A 26 -14.64 0.50 1.73
C MET A 26 -13.81 1.30 0.74
N MET A 27 -14.24 1.35 -0.51
CA MET A 27 -13.62 2.24 -1.50
C MET A 27 -14.67 3.03 -2.27
N ARG A 28 -14.24 4.13 -2.88
CA ARG A 28 -15.03 4.95 -3.79
C ARG A 28 -14.16 5.47 -4.92
N THR A 29 -14.76 5.73 -6.06
CA THR A 29 -14.05 6.13 -7.29
C THR A 29 -14.13 7.64 -7.59
N ALA A 30 -14.91 8.39 -6.80
CA ALA A 30 -15.04 9.86 -6.92
C ALA A 30 -15.19 10.48 -5.53
N PRO A 31 -14.82 11.77 -5.32
CA PRO A 31 -14.89 12.44 -4.02
C PRO A 31 -16.28 12.41 -3.36
N ASP A 32 -17.32 12.52 -4.13
CA ASP A 32 -18.75 12.48 -3.75
C ASP A 32 -19.39 11.11 -4.06
N GLY A 33 -18.61 10.15 -4.56
CA GLY A 33 -19.05 8.81 -4.89
C GLY A 33 -19.47 8.00 -3.65
N LYS A 34 -20.38 7.04 -3.88
CA LYS A 34 -20.78 6.09 -2.83
C LYS A 34 -19.62 5.20 -2.41
N TRP A 35 -19.55 4.92 -1.11
CA TRP A 35 -18.64 3.94 -0.57
C TRP A 35 -19.14 2.53 -0.92
N MET A 36 -18.26 1.73 -1.50
CA MET A 36 -18.51 0.36 -1.92
C MET A 36 -17.69 -0.59 -1.03
N PRO A 37 -18.31 -1.64 -0.46
CA PRO A 37 -17.58 -2.68 0.25
C PRO A 37 -16.53 -3.34 -0.64
N VAL A 38 -15.38 -3.63 -0.07
CA VAL A 38 -14.28 -4.33 -0.75
C VAL A 38 -13.67 -5.39 0.15
N THR A 39 -13.38 -6.53 -0.43
CA THR A 39 -12.53 -7.58 0.15
C THR A 39 -11.35 -7.83 -0.78
N ALA A 40 -10.19 -8.16 -0.23
CA ALA A 40 -9.03 -8.46 -1.04
C ALA A 40 -8.12 -9.47 -0.36
N ASP A 41 -7.46 -10.27 -1.20
CA ASP A 41 -6.32 -11.11 -0.85
C ASP A 41 -5.05 -10.51 -1.47
N GLN A 42 -3.97 -10.47 -0.70
CA GLN A 42 -2.69 -9.96 -1.20
C GLN A 42 -1.55 -10.88 -0.77
N ARG A 43 -0.59 -11.04 -1.67
CA ARG A 43 0.70 -11.65 -1.38
C ARG A 43 1.82 -10.68 -1.72
N ILE A 44 2.77 -10.52 -0.81
CA ILE A 44 3.99 -9.70 -0.97
C ILE A 44 5.19 -10.63 -0.89
N ILE A 45 6.16 -10.44 -1.77
CA ILE A 45 7.46 -11.12 -1.77
C ILE A 45 8.54 -10.07 -1.50
N THR A 46 9.49 -10.37 -0.60
CA THR A 46 10.48 -9.40 -0.12
C THR A 46 11.88 -9.64 -0.67
N GLY A 47 12.29 -10.87 -0.94
CA GLY A 47 13.62 -11.17 -1.48
C GLY A 47 13.81 -10.63 -2.91
N SER A 48 12.74 -10.68 -3.71
CA SER A 48 12.65 -10.02 -5.02
C SER A 48 11.34 -9.24 -5.02
N PRO A 49 11.37 -7.92 -4.73
CA PRO A 49 10.17 -7.11 -4.54
C PRO A 49 9.09 -7.35 -5.58
N ALA A 50 7.99 -7.93 -5.11
CA ALA A 50 6.82 -8.24 -5.93
C ALA A 50 5.57 -8.28 -5.06
N PHE A 51 4.42 -8.00 -5.65
CA PHE A 51 3.13 -8.30 -5.04
C PHE A 51 2.08 -8.69 -6.07
N ILE A 52 1.06 -9.38 -5.59
CA ILE A 52 -0.23 -9.54 -6.24
C ILE A 52 -1.34 -9.21 -5.25
N TRP A 53 -2.24 -8.36 -5.65
CA TRP A 53 -3.44 -7.97 -4.93
C TRP A 53 -4.65 -8.28 -5.80
N ILE A 54 -5.60 -9.02 -5.25
CA ILE A 54 -6.84 -9.43 -5.92
C ILE A 54 -8.00 -8.97 -5.05
N ALA A 55 -8.91 -8.17 -5.61
CA ALA A 55 -10.03 -7.61 -4.87
C ALA A 55 -11.36 -7.83 -5.58
N GLU A 56 -12.40 -7.90 -4.77
CA GLU A 56 -13.78 -7.82 -5.17
C GLU A 56 -14.43 -6.58 -4.53
N VAL A 57 -15.04 -5.75 -5.36
CA VAL A 57 -15.72 -4.52 -4.95
C VAL A 57 -17.21 -4.66 -5.26
N ALA A 58 -18.06 -4.60 -4.24
CA ALA A 58 -19.50 -4.65 -4.39
C ALA A 58 -20.04 -3.28 -4.87
N ALA A 59 -20.17 -3.11 -6.19
CA ALA A 59 -20.57 -1.84 -6.80
C ALA A 59 -22.08 -1.56 -6.66
N ALA A 60 -22.92 -2.62 -6.73
CA ALA A 60 -24.36 -2.58 -6.51
C ALA A 60 -24.88 -3.98 -6.16
N PRO A 61 -26.14 -4.17 -5.73
CA PRO A 61 -26.71 -5.48 -5.53
C PRO A 61 -26.56 -6.37 -6.77
N GLY A 62 -25.85 -7.49 -6.62
CA GLY A 62 -25.55 -8.42 -7.72
C GLY A 62 -24.52 -7.94 -8.73
N ILE A 63 -23.91 -6.76 -8.54
CA ILE A 63 -22.89 -6.21 -9.44
C ILE A 63 -21.60 -6.03 -8.66
N PHE A 64 -20.54 -6.72 -9.07
CA PHE A 64 -19.22 -6.60 -8.49
C PHE A 64 -18.16 -6.30 -9.56
N LEU A 65 -17.09 -5.62 -9.12
CA LEU A 65 -15.89 -5.42 -9.90
C LEU A 65 -14.79 -6.31 -9.31
N SER A 66 -14.15 -7.11 -10.14
CA SER A 66 -12.92 -7.80 -9.76
C SER A 66 -11.72 -6.99 -10.25
N ALA A 67 -10.78 -6.72 -9.34
CA ALA A 67 -9.56 -5.99 -9.63
C ALA A 67 -8.34 -6.84 -9.31
N ARG A 68 -7.32 -6.75 -10.14
CA ARG A 68 -6.02 -7.35 -9.90
C ARG A 68 -4.95 -6.29 -10.13
N ASP A 69 -4.15 -6.04 -9.09
CA ASP A 69 -2.98 -5.17 -9.16
C ASP A 69 -1.72 -6.00 -8.86
N THR A 70 -0.70 -5.85 -9.70
CA THR A 70 0.53 -6.63 -9.61
C THR A 70 1.74 -5.74 -9.78
N TYR A 71 2.84 -6.13 -9.12
CA TYR A 71 4.19 -5.59 -9.37
C TYR A 71 5.19 -6.73 -9.39
N ARG A 72 6.02 -6.80 -10.39
CA ARG A 72 7.11 -7.75 -10.51
C ARG A 72 8.18 -7.24 -11.47
N GLU A 73 9.47 -7.34 -11.10
CA GLU A 73 10.62 -7.01 -11.95
C GLU A 73 10.55 -5.60 -12.57
N GLY A 74 10.12 -4.59 -11.77
CA GLY A 74 9.97 -3.21 -12.23
C GLY A 74 8.69 -2.94 -13.02
N LYS A 75 7.81 -3.92 -13.22
CA LYS A 75 6.58 -3.79 -14.00
C LYS A 75 5.34 -3.89 -13.13
N GLY A 76 4.54 -2.84 -13.13
CA GLY A 76 3.20 -2.81 -12.55
C GLY A 76 2.13 -3.08 -13.61
N ARG A 77 1.03 -3.72 -13.21
CA ARG A 77 -0.16 -3.87 -14.05
C ARG A 77 -1.41 -3.87 -13.19
N MET A 78 -2.39 -3.08 -13.58
CA MET A 78 -3.71 -3.04 -12.99
C MET A 78 -4.74 -3.55 -14.00
N TYR A 79 -5.59 -4.48 -13.57
CA TYR A 79 -6.62 -5.06 -14.41
C TYR A 79 -7.95 -5.11 -13.65
N ILE A 80 -9.02 -4.56 -14.25
CA ILE A 80 -10.35 -4.50 -13.63
C ILE A 80 -11.38 -5.07 -14.59
N ARG A 81 -12.28 -5.92 -14.07
CA ARG A 81 -13.43 -6.50 -14.79
C ARG A 81 -14.72 -6.25 -14.05
N ALA A 82 -15.78 -5.99 -14.77
CA ALA A 82 -17.15 -6.05 -14.26
C ALA A 82 -17.66 -7.49 -14.37
N LEU A 83 -18.26 -8.00 -13.29
CA LEU A 83 -18.79 -9.37 -13.17
C LEU A 83 -17.77 -10.45 -13.55
N SER A 84 -16.46 -10.18 -13.37
CA SER A 84 -15.34 -11.02 -13.82
C SER A 84 -15.29 -11.33 -15.33
N LEU A 85 -16.18 -10.76 -16.12
CA LEU A 85 -16.35 -11.07 -17.55
C LEU A 85 -15.93 -9.89 -18.44
N PHE A 86 -16.40 -8.68 -18.14
CA PHE A 86 -16.25 -7.53 -19.01
C PHE A 86 -15.05 -6.69 -18.56
N PRO A 87 -14.00 -6.50 -19.40
CA PRO A 87 -12.88 -5.66 -19.07
C PRO A 87 -13.32 -4.20 -18.92
N VAL A 88 -12.95 -3.58 -17.81
CA VAL A 88 -13.21 -2.17 -17.47
C VAL A 88 -11.93 -1.34 -17.61
N ALA A 89 -10.80 -1.90 -17.14
CA ALA A 89 -9.49 -1.27 -17.26
C ALA A 89 -8.40 -2.33 -17.40
N ASP A 90 -7.38 -2.02 -18.19
CA ASP A 90 -6.11 -2.75 -18.28
C ASP A 90 -5.00 -1.71 -18.45
N ALA A 91 -4.28 -1.43 -17.37
CA ALA A 91 -3.30 -0.37 -17.31
C ALA A 91 -1.91 -0.90 -16.95
N GLY A 92 -0.90 -0.38 -17.62
CA GLY A 92 0.52 -0.61 -17.41
C GLY A 92 1.33 0.60 -17.89
N GLY A 93 2.64 0.51 -17.87
CA GLY A 93 3.52 1.59 -18.32
C GLY A 93 4.24 2.29 -17.17
N PRO A 94 5.05 3.31 -17.47
CA PRO A 94 5.96 3.93 -16.51
C PRO A 94 5.28 4.47 -15.26
N GLU A 95 4.12 5.11 -15.39
CA GLU A 95 3.34 5.69 -14.30
C GLU A 95 2.80 4.60 -13.36
N ILE A 96 2.29 3.50 -13.92
CA ILE A 96 1.81 2.35 -13.15
C ILE A 96 2.98 1.64 -12.47
N ASN A 97 4.12 1.51 -13.15
CA ASN A 97 5.32 0.90 -12.58
C ASN A 97 5.81 1.68 -11.35
N GLN A 98 5.92 3.00 -11.46
CA GLN A 98 6.31 3.88 -10.35
C GLN A 98 5.29 3.83 -9.21
N GLY A 99 4.00 3.91 -9.55
CA GLY A 99 2.92 3.83 -8.58
C GLY A 99 2.88 2.50 -7.83
N ALA A 100 3.14 1.38 -8.50
CA ALA A 100 3.19 0.06 -7.89
C ALA A 100 4.41 -0.09 -6.97
N LEU A 101 5.59 0.41 -7.36
CA LEU A 101 6.76 0.39 -6.48
C LEU A 101 6.56 1.31 -5.26
N THR A 102 5.94 2.48 -5.43
CA THR A 102 5.61 3.37 -4.30
C THR A 102 4.63 2.71 -3.33
N ARG A 103 3.63 1.99 -3.84
CA ARG A 103 2.72 1.19 -3.02
C ARG A 103 3.47 0.10 -2.26
N TYR A 104 4.34 -0.66 -2.94
CA TYR A 104 5.17 -1.68 -2.31
C TYR A 104 6.01 -1.10 -1.16
N LEU A 105 6.66 0.05 -1.37
CA LEU A 105 7.45 0.74 -0.36
C LEU A 105 6.60 1.09 0.89
N ALA A 106 5.40 1.63 0.69
CA ALA A 106 4.49 1.95 1.78
C ALA A 106 4.04 0.70 2.55
N GLU A 107 3.81 -0.40 1.84
CA GLU A 107 3.32 -1.67 2.39
C GLU A 107 4.40 -2.48 3.15
N LEU A 108 5.68 -2.06 3.12
CA LEU A 108 6.73 -2.63 3.98
C LEU A 108 6.40 -2.50 5.47
N VAL A 109 5.49 -1.61 5.85
CA VAL A 109 4.98 -1.49 7.22
C VAL A 109 4.31 -2.79 7.72
N TRP A 110 3.83 -3.62 6.82
CA TRP A 110 3.27 -4.95 7.14
C TRP A 110 4.33 -6.04 7.20
N VAL A 111 5.53 -5.75 6.70
CA VAL A 111 6.69 -6.65 6.74
C VAL A 111 7.89 -5.88 7.29
N PRO A 112 7.85 -5.41 8.56
CA PRO A 112 8.87 -4.51 9.10
C PRO A 112 10.30 -5.07 8.98
N SER A 113 10.48 -6.39 9.08
CA SER A 113 11.78 -7.03 8.87
C SER A 113 12.37 -6.78 7.47
N ALA A 114 11.53 -6.55 6.45
CA ALA A 114 11.97 -6.28 5.09
C ALA A 114 12.34 -4.80 4.86
N ALA A 115 12.00 -3.90 5.77
CA ALA A 115 12.33 -2.48 5.66
C ALA A 115 13.84 -2.17 5.80
N VAL A 116 14.64 -3.16 6.20
CA VAL A 116 16.11 -3.06 6.29
C VAL A 116 16.85 -3.81 5.17
N ASN A 117 16.14 -4.26 4.14
CA ASN A 117 16.78 -4.83 2.96
C ASN A 117 17.61 -3.79 2.20
N ASP A 118 18.66 -4.23 1.52
CA ASP A 118 19.63 -3.38 0.80
C ASP A 118 19.00 -2.52 -0.30
N TYR A 119 17.82 -2.88 -0.80
CA TYR A 119 17.08 -2.10 -1.78
C TYR A 119 16.31 -0.92 -1.17
N VAL A 120 16.32 -0.74 0.16
CA VAL A 120 15.66 0.38 0.86
C VAL A 120 16.71 1.21 1.58
N ARG A 121 16.81 2.48 1.22
CA ARG A 121 17.64 3.47 1.91
C ARG A 121 16.78 4.41 2.74
N TRP A 122 17.16 4.61 4.00
CA TRP A 122 16.50 5.52 4.92
C TRP A 122 17.34 6.76 5.15
N GLU A 123 16.69 7.92 5.21
CA GLU A 123 17.26 9.23 5.49
C GLU A 123 16.41 9.93 6.53
N ASP A 124 17.04 10.76 7.36
CA ASP A 124 16.30 11.65 8.28
C ASP A 124 15.46 12.65 7.48
N ALA A 125 14.22 12.85 7.90
CA ALA A 125 13.30 13.80 7.29
C ALA A 125 12.73 14.80 8.32
N GLY A 126 13.40 14.92 9.47
CA GLY A 126 13.04 15.80 10.57
C GLY A 126 12.36 15.07 11.73
N PRO A 127 11.95 15.81 12.78
CA PRO A 127 11.37 15.23 13.98
C PRO A 127 10.19 14.31 13.69
N GLY A 128 10.27 13.04 14.14
CA GLY A 128 9.22 12.05 13.93
C GLY A 128 8.99 11.63 12.48
N ALA A 129 9.97 11.85 11.59
CA ALA A 129 9.84 11.51 10.18
C ALA A 129 11.11 10.86 9.61
N ALA A 130 10.95 9.94 8.64
CA ALA A 130 12.05 9.37 7.89
C ALA A 130 11.64 9.19 6.43
N LYS A 131 12.53 9.54 5.51
CA LYS A 131 12.36 9.31 4.09
C LYS A 131 12.93 7.95 3.73
N ALA A 132 12.14 7.12 3.08
CA ALA A 132 12.61 5.90 2.45
C ALA A 132 12.72 6.09 0.94
N THR A 133 13.80 5.57 0.35
CA THR A 133 13.99 5.49 -1.09
C THR A 133 14.28 4.05 -1.45
N MET A 134 13.58 3.54 -2.44
CA MET A 134 13.71 2.17 -2.94
C MET A 134 13.94 2.19 -4.45
N THR A 135 14.93 1.41 -4.91
CA THR A 135 15.19 1.21 -6.33
C THR A 135 15.11 -0.27 -6.66
N TRP A 136 14.25 -0.64 -7.60
CA TRP A 136 14.08 -2.03 -8.06
C TRP A 136 13.59 -2.09 -9.50
N GLY A 137 14.18 -3.02 -10.29
CA GLY A 137 13.79 -3.22 -11.69
C GLY A 137 13.94 -1.96 -12.56
N GLY A 138 14.94 -1.11 -12.26
CA GLY A 138 15.18 0.15 -12.97
C GLY A 138 14.24 1.30 -12.59
N ILE A 139 13.34 1.09 -11.61
CA ILE A 139 12.39 2.10 -11.14
C ILE A 139 12.82 2.57 -9.75
N THR A 140 12.65 3.86 -9.45
CA THR A 140 12.87 4.42 -8.12
C THR A 140 11.57 5.00 -7.58
N ALA A 141 11.29 4.70 -6.31
CA ALA A 141 10.21 5.27 -5.53
C ALA A 141 10.73 5.83 -4.22
N SER A 142 10.14 6.90 -3.73
CA SER A 142 10.45 7.44 -2.41
C SER A 142 9.20 7.95 -1.72
N GLY A 143 9.23 7.96 -0.39
CA GLY A 143 8.16 8.51 0.43
C GLY A 143 8.62 8.78 1.85
N VAL A 144 7.85 9.56 2.57
CA VAL A 144 8.13 9.96 3.96
C VAL A 144 7.18 9.22 4.88
N PHE A 145 7.75 8.45 5.78
CA PHE A 145 7.05 7.83 6.91
C PHE A 145 7.04 8.79 8.09
N THR A 146 5.93 8.91 8.77
CA THR A 146 5.78 9.69 10.00
C THR A 146 5.52 8.76 11.19
N PHE A 147 6.07 9.14 12.35
CA PHE A 147 6.02 8.35 13.57
C PHE A 147 5.58 9.22 14.74
N ASP A 148 4.87 8.66 15.69
CA ASP A 148 4.55 9.31 16.95
C ASP A 148 5.73 9.28 17.94
N ALA A 149 5.55 9.88 19.11
CA ALA A 149 6.56 9.93 20.16
C ALA A 149 6.96 8.54 20.70
N ASN A 150 6.11 7.52 20.51
CA ASN A 150 6.40 6.15 20.88
C ASN A 150 7.15 5.40 19.79
N GLY A 151 7.26 5.95 18.59
CA GLY A 151 7.87 5.33 17.42
C GLY A 151 6.91 4.50 16.59
N ASP A 152 5.60 4.55 16.84
CA ASP A 152 4.61 3.93 15.97
C ASP A 152 4.41 4.76 14.70
N MET A 153 4.38 4.12 13.54
CA MET A 153 4.07 4.79 12.29
C MET A 153 2.65 5.37 12.34
N THR A 154 2.51 6.64 12.01
CA THR A 154 1.22 7.35 11.94
C THR A 154 0.76 7.60 10.52
N GLY A 155 1.67 7.59 9.57
CA GLY A 155 1.35 7.83 8.17
C GLY A 155 2.52 7.66 7.21
N PHE A 156 2.16 7.73 5.94
CA PHE A 156 3.10 7.74 4.82
C PHE A 156 2.61 8.71 3.76
N ARG A 157 3.51 9.44 3.12
CA ARG A 157 3.20 10.30 1.97
C ARG A 157 4.25 10.15 0.88
N ALA A 158 3.79 10.16 -0.36
CA ALA A 158 4.62 10.08 -1.55
C ALA A 158 3.91 10.73 -2.73
N HIS A 159 4.63 11.01 -3.79
CA HIS A 159 4.03 11.40 -5.06
C HIS A 159 3.80 10.15 -5.92
N ARG A 160 2.57 10.02 -6.44
CA ARG A 160 2.15 8.98 -7.37
C ARG A 160 1.37 9.58 -8.53
N TYR A 161 1.36 8.90 -9.65
CA TYR A 161 0.54 9.29 -10.78
C TYR A 161 -0.94 8.99 -10.51
N TYR A 162 -1.75 10.04 -10.59
CA TYR A 162 -3.21 9.98 -10.50
C TYR A 162 -3.79 10.05 -11.91
N ASP A 163 -4.60 9.06 -12.27
CA ASP A 163 -5.21 8.97 -13.59
C ASP A 163 -6.27 10.06 -13.80
N ARG A 164 -6.21 10.71 -14.96
CA ARG A 164 -7.14 11.77 -15.38
C ARG A 164 -7.48 11.63 -16.86
N LYS A 165 -8.66 12.10 -17.22
CA LYS A 165 -9.00 12.33 -18.63
C LYS A 165 -8.00 13.33 -19.24
N GLY A 166 -7.17 12.88 -20.14
CA GLY A 166 -6.12 13.71 -20.77
C GLY A 166 -4.69 13.42 -20.26
N GLY A 167 -4.50 12.42 -19.41
CA GLY A 167 -3.19 11.96 -18.95
C GLY A 167 -3.03 12.02 -17.44
N ALA A 168 -2.16 11.17 -16.92
CA ALA A 168 -1.89 11.10 -15.49
C ALA A 168 -1.12 12.32 -14.99
N THR A 169 -1.42 12.76 -13.78
CA THR A 169 -0.71 13.86 -13.08
C THR A 169 -0.05 13.33 -11.81
N LEU A 170 1.12 13.90 -11.46
CA LEU A 170 1.85 13.52 -10.26
C LEU A 170 1.23 14.27 -9.06
N GLU A 171 0.55 13.53 -8.18
CA GLU A 171 -0.15 14.07 -7.03
C GLU A 171 0.36 13.48 -5.72
N GLU A 172 0.15 14.17 -4.61
CA GLU A 172 0.49 13.61 -3.30
C GLU A 172 -0.51 12.52 -2.89
N TRP A 173 0.02 11.36 -2.54
CA TRP A 173 -0.71 10.19 -2.09
C TRP A 173 -0.37 9.92 -0.62
N ILE A 174 -1.38 9.87 0.24
CA ILE A 174 -1.24 9.88 1.69
C ILE A 174 -1.92 8.65 2.27
N ILE A 175 -1.21 7.94 3.14
CA ILE A 175 -1.76 6.91 4.03
C ILE A 175 -1.78 7.48 5.44
N ARG A 176 -2.90 7.33 6.14
CA ARG A 176 -3.03 7.65 7.57
C ARG A 176 -3.46 6.42 8.33
N ILE A 177 -2.74 6.13 9.42
CA ILE A 177 -3.09 5.06 10.33
C ILE A 177 -4.24 5.56 11.23
N GLU A 178 -5.31 4.79 11.33
CA GLU A 178 -6.44 5.11 12.18
C GLU A 178 -6.07 4.97 13.67
N PRO A 179 -6.58 5.84 14.57
CA PRO A 179 -6.37 5.70 16.00
C PRO A 179 -6.72 4.29 16.51
N GLY A 180 -5.82 3.68 17.30
CA GLY A 180 -5.97 2.30 17.73
C GLY A 180 -5.95 1.27 16.60
N GLY A 181 -5.41 1.63 15.44
CA GLY A 181 -5.36 0.80 14.23
C GLY A 181 -4.30 -0.29 14.24
N TYR A 182 -3.44 -0.36 15.25
CA TYR A 182 -2.43 -1.41 15.36
C TYR A 182 -3.02 -2.73 15.85
N ARG A 183 -2.47 -3.83 15.33
CA ARG A 183 -2.77 -5.21 15.73
C ARG A 183 -1.49 -6.02 15.76
N GLU A 184 -1.52 -7.15 16.44
CA GLU A 184 -0.45 -8.13 16.44
C GLU A 184 -0.89 -9.39 15.68
N PHE A 185 -0.01 -9.86 14.80
CA PHE A 185 -0.19 -11.09 14.02
C PHE A 185 1.12 -11.87 14.05
N GLY A 186 1.09 -13.09 14.58
CA GLY A 186 2.28 -13.94 14.66
C GLY A 186 3.45 -13.30 15.43
N GLY A 187 3.17 -12.51 16.45
CA GLY A 187 4.17 -11.78 17.24
C GLY A 187 4.78 -10.57 16.50
N VAL A 188 4.15 -10.10 15.42
CA VAL A 188 4.54 -8.87 14.72
C VAL A 188 3.43 -7.84 14.86
N ARG A 189 3.76 -6.70 15.46
CA ARG A 189 2.83 -5.59 15.70
C ARG A 189 2.91 -4.59 14.55
N ILE A 190 1.80 -4.41 13.84
CA ILE A 190 1.71 -3.61 12.62
C ILE A 190 0.43 -2.77 12.59
N PRO A 191 0.38 -1.68 11.78
CA PRO A 191 -0.86 -0.98 11.51
C PRO A 191 -1.78 -1.87 10.67
N ALA A 192 -2.98 -2.10 11.16
CA ALA A 192 -4.00 -2.94 10.54
C ALA A 192 -5.19 -2.14 10.00
N ARG A 193 -5.40 -0.88 10.46
CA ARG A 193 -6.47 -0.01 9.95
C ARG A 193 -5.93 1.31 9.48
N PHE A 194 -6.28 1.68 8.26
CA PHE A 194 -5.83 2.94 7.67
C PHE A 194 -6.73 3.44 6.54
N SER A 195 -6.55 4.71 6.21
CA SER A 195 -7.16 5.38 5.08
C SER A 195 -6.13 5.83 4.06
N VAL A 196 -6.54 5.85 2.80
CA VAL A 196 -5.72 6.29 1.66
C VAL A 196 -6.39 7.47 0.98
N THR A 197 -5.63 8.54 0.81
CA THR A 197 -6.13 9.83 0.34
C THR A 197 -5.22 10.37 -0.76
N TRP A 198 -5.81 10.92 -1.80
CA TRP A 198 -5.15 11.79 -2.76
C TRP A 198 -5.31 13.23 -2.30
N HIS A 199 -4.23 13.99 -2.24
CA HIS A 199 -4.26 15.44 -2.07
C HIS A 199 -4.27 16.07 -3.45
N LEU A 200 -5.45 16.52 -3.89
CA LEU A 200 -5.67 17.05 -5.22
C LEU A 200 -5.88 18.57 -5.16
N LYS A 201 -5.72 19.25 -6.30
CA LYS A 201 -5.95 20.71 -6.41
C LYS A 201 -7.30 21.17 -5.84
N ASN A 202 -8.32 20.32 -5.95
CA ASN A 202 -9.69 20.62 -5.50
C ASN A 202 -10.00 20.08 -4.09
N GLY A 203 -8.97 19.67 -3.33
CA GLY A 203 -9.08 19.15 -1.97
C GLY A 203 -8.78 17.65 -1.84
N ASP A 204 -8.85 17.17 -0.62
CA ASP A 204 -8.52 15.80 -0.27
C ASP A 204 -9.60 14.82 -0.77
N PHE A 205 -9.15 13.78 -1.44
CA PHE A 205 -10.00 12.67 -1.90
C PHE A 205 -9.57 11.38 -1.18
N THR A 206 -10.19 11.09 -0.02
CA THR A 206 -10.05 9.77 0.61
C THR A 206 -10.85 8.76 -0.18
N TRP A 207 -10.16 7.82 -0.80
CA TRP A 207 -10.80 6.88 -1.72
C TRP A 207 -10.84 5.44 -1.19
N TYR A 208 -10.02 5.10 -0.19
CA TYR A 208 -9.93 3.76 0.37
C TYR A 208 -9.78 3.82 1.88
N LYS A 209 -10.57 3.03 2.59
CA LYS A 209 -10.45 2.76 4.02
C LYS A 209 -10.42 1.26 4.19
N MET A 210 -9.41 0.74 4.88
CA MET A 210 -9.25 -0.71 4.99
C MET A 210 -8.79 -1.15 6.37
N GLU A 211 -9.09 -2.42 6.64
CA GLU A 211 -8.63 -3.18 7.78
C GLU A 211 -8.05 -4.52 7.31
N LEU A 212 -6.89 -4.89 7.86
CA LEU A 212 -6.32 -6.22 7.72
C LEU A 212 -7.08 -7.17 8.64
N SER A 213 -7.57 -8.28 8.09
CA SER A 213 -8.30 -9.30 8.85
C SER A 213 -7.47 -10.54 9.16
N ASP A 214 -6.43 -10.81 8.37
CA ASP A 214 -5.49 -11.92 8.55
C ASP A 214 -4.13 -11.56 7.93
N ILE A 215 -3.05 -11.98 8.56
CA ILE A 215 -1.69 -11.92 8.00
C ILE A 215 -0.91 -13.17 8.40
N ARG A 216 -0.19 -13.74 7.43
CA ARG A 216 0.69 -14.89 7.61
C ARG A 216 2.02 -14.64 6.94
N TYR A 217 3.09 -14.88 7.69
CA TYR A 217 4.47 -14.69 7.24
C TYR A 217 5.07 -16.02 6.79
N ASN A 218 5.83 -16.01 5.68
CA ASN A 218 6.58 -17.16 5.15
C ASN A 218 5.71 -18.34 4.68
N GLU A 219 4.49 -18.05 4.23
CA GLU A 219 3.59 -19.04 3.61
C GLU A 219 3.49 -18.86 2.08
#